data_24202a7cc1327ffc765485c894a6f2e5
#
_entry.id   24202a7cc1327ffc765485c894a6f2e5
#
_cell.length_a   1.000
_cell.length_b   1.000
_cell.length_c   1.000
_cell.angle_alpha   90.00
_cell.angle_beta   90.00
_cell.angle_gamma   90.00
#
_symmetry.space_group_name_H-M   'P 1'
#
loop_
_entity.id
_entity.type
_entity.pdbx_description
1 polymer ?
#
loop_
_entity_poly.entity_id
_entity_poly.type
_entity_poly.pdbx_seq_one_letter_code
_entity_poly.pdbx_strand_id
1 'polypeptide(L)'
;MKIHEYQGKELLKKFGVTVPRGIPAFSVEEAVAAAEKLGGPVWVVKAQIHAGGRGKGGGVKVAKSLDEVRTLAGQILGMQLVTHQTGPEGQKVRRLYIEDGADIQKEYYLSVVTDRATQKVAFIASSEGGMDIEEVAHSSPEKIITVMIDPLQGFTRADGEKLAKGVAMPADSVDQFIDVCQKLYTCYMETDASLVEINPLNRDSKGNIVALDAKFNFDSNALFRHPEIVAYRDLDEEDPAEIEASKFDLAYIQLDGNIGCLVNGAGLAMATMDTIKLFGGEPANFLDVGGGATAEKVTEAFKIMLKNDGVKAILVNIFGGIMRCDVIAEGVIAACKAVNLGVPLVVRMKGTNEEQGKKMLAASGLPIISADTMAEAATAAVAAAK
;
A
#
# COMPACT_ATOMS: atom_id res chain seq x y z
N MET A 1 -3.63 4.61 1.37
CA MET A 1 -2.52 5.23 2.13
C MET A 1 -2.13 4.30 3.29
N LYS A 2 -0.82 4.09 3.54
CA LYS A 2 -0.29 3.34 4.69
C LYS A 2 0.23 4.31 5.74
N ILE A 3 0.38 3.85 6.99
CA ILE A 3 0.99 4.61 8.09
C ILE A 3 1.97 3.73 8.87
N HIS A 4 2.83 4.34 9.69
CA HIS A 4 3.76 3.61 10.55
C HIS A 4 3.06 2.95 11.74
N GLU A 5 3.69 1.93 12.31
CA GLU A 5 3.20 1.19 13.48
C GLU A 5 2.84 2.11 14.65
N TYR A 6 3.73 3.07 15.00
CA TYR A 6 3.48 3.97 16.13
C TYR A 6 2.24 4.84 15.92
N GLN A 7 1.97 5.27 14.68
CA GLN A 7 0.77 6.01 14.31
C GLN A 7 -0.49 5.12 14.36
N GLY A 8 -0.37 3.88 13.88
CA GLY A 8 -1.43 2.86 14.01
C GLY A 8 -1.78 2.57 15.46
N LYS A 9 -0.78 2.45 16.35
CA LYS A 9 -0.99 2.29 17.80
C LYS A 9 -1.63 3.51 18.44
N GLU A 10 -1.29 4.71 17.98
CA GLU A 10 -1.97 5.93 18.43
C GLU A 10 -3.46 5.91 18.08
N LEU A 11 -3.82 5.47 16.87
CA LEU A 11 -5.21 5.27 16.48
C LEU A 11 -5.88 4.19 17.33
N LEU A 12 -5.28 3.01 17.47
CA LEU A 12 -5.82 1.95 18.32
C LEU A 12 -6.12 2.43 19.73
N LYS A 13 -5.20 3.21 20.32
CA LYS A 13 -5.38 3.80 21.65
C LYS A 13 -6.54 4.79 21.70
N LYS A 14 -6.75 5.63 20.67
CA LYS A 14 -7.90 6.54 20.57
C LYS A 14 -9.23 5.78 20.61
N PHE A 15 -9.27 4.59 20.01
CA PHE A 15 -10.43 3.71 20.03
C PHE A 15 -10.48 2.78 21.27
N GLY A 16 -9.57 2.95 22.22
CA GLY A 16 -9.58 2.23 23.49
C GLY A 16 -9.02 0.80 23.42
N VAL A 17 -8.28 0.44 22.35
CA VAL A 17 -7.51 -0.81 22.29
C VAL A 17 -6.22 -0.64 23.07
N THR A 18 -5.91 -1.59 23.94
CA THR A 18 -4.70 -1.56 24.76
C THR A 18 -3.47 -1.81 23.91
N VAL A 19 -2.51 -0.91 24.00
CA VAL A 19 -1.17 -1.00 23.36
C VAL A 19 -0.09 -0.72 24.40
N PRO A 20 1.15 -1.22 24.25
CA PRO A 20 2.27 -0.85 25.13
C PRO A 20 2.55 0.66 25.03
N ARG A 21 3.15 1.22 26.05
CA ARG A 21 3.69 2.59 25.98
C ARG A 21 4.86 2.61 25.03
N GLY A 22 4.93 3.63 24.18
CA GLY A 22 6.04 3.80 23.27
C GLY A 22 6.18 5.24 22.82
N ILE A 23 7.37 5.58 22.29
CA ILE A 23 7.73 6.94 21.85
C ILE A 23 8.51 6.82 20.55
N PRO A 24 8.11 7.53 19.46
CA PRO A 24 8.87 7.58 18.24
C PRO A 24 10.17 8.37 18.43
N ALA A 25 11.22 8.01 17.70
CA ALA A 25 12.53 8.66 17.75
C ALA A 25 13.12 8.78 16.34
N PHE A 26 13.72 9.93 16.04
CA PHE A 26 14.29 10.25 14.72
C PHE A 26 15.82 10.37 14.75
N SER A 27 16.41 10.23 15.95
CA SER A 27 17.86 10.15 16.18
C SER A 27 18.16 9.12 17.28
N VAL A 28 19.43 8.76 17.40
CA VAL A 28 19.89 7.87 18.48
C VAL A 28 19.71 8.51 19.86
N GLU A 29 19.93 9.83 19.95
CA GLU A 29 19.76 10.60 21.18
C GLU A 29 18.30 10.63 21.62
N GLU A 30 17.37 10.84 20.68
CA GLU A 30 15.93 10.78 20.92
C GLU A 30 15.49 9.36 21.36
N ALA A 31 16.08 8.31 20.78
CA ALA A 31 15.78 6.94 21.16
C ALA A 31 16.18 6.65 22.62
N VAL A 32 17.36 7.12 23.05
CA VAL A 32 17.80 7.00 24.45
C VAL A 32 16.91 7.80 25.38
N ALA A 33 16.60 9.06 25.04
CA ALA A 33 15.70 9.91 25.82
C ALA A 33 14.29 9.30 25.95
N ALA A 34 13.79 8.67 24.87
CA ALA A 34 12.53 7.94 24.88
C ALA A 34 12.56 6.77 25.87
N ALA A 35 13.64 5.97 25.85
CA ALA A 35 13.83 4.84 26.75
C ALA A 35 13.91 5.31 28.23
N GLU A 36 14.65 6.38 28.52
CA GLU A 36 14.70 6.99 29.86
C GLU A 36 13.31 7.40 30.34
N LYS A 37 12.53 8.06 29.50
CA LYS A 37 11.16 8.50 29.81
C LYS A 37 10.21 7.32 30.04
N LEU A 38 10.35 6.21 29.32
CA LEU A 38 9.56 4.98 29.51
C LEU A 38 9.91 4.29 30.82
N GLY A 39 11.19 4.31 31.25
CA GLY A 39 11.65 3.87 32.55
C GLY A 39 12.11 2.42 32.66
N GLY A 40 11.92 1.59 31.63
CA GLY A 40 12.41 0.21 31.60
C GLY A 40 11.89 -0.75 32.68
N PRO A 41 12.52 -1.87 32.93
CA PRO A 41 13.93 -2.26 32.65
C PRO A 41 14.18 -2.91 31.29
N VAL A 42 13.16 -3.10 30.46
CA VAL A 42 13.27 -3.72 29.14
C VAL A 42 12.57 -2.84 28.12
N TRP A 43 13.24 -2.60 27.01
CA TRP A 43 12.70 -1.84 25.89
C TRP A 43 12.79 -2.66 24.60
N VAL A 44 11.95 -2.31 23.64
CA VAL A 44 12.03 -2.84 22.28
C VAL A 44 12.32 -1.67 21.33
N VAL A 45 13.42 -1.78 20.57
CA VAL A 45 13.81 -0.83 19.52
C VAL A 45 13.27 -1.36 18.20
N LYS A 46 12.34 -0.62 17.60
CA LYS A 46 11.61 -1.06 16.39
C LYS A 46 11.84 -0.11 15.23
N ALA A 47 12.35 -0.62 14.12
CA ALA A 47 12.37 0.09 12.85
C ALA A 47 10.95 0.46 12.42
N GLN A 48 10.76 1.66 11.87
CA GLN A 48 9.49 2.11 11.33
C GLN A 48 9.61 2.24 9.81
N ILE A 49 9.00 1.30 9.09
CA ILE A 49 8.82 1.28 7.64
C ILE A 49 7.41 0.76 7.34
N HIS A 50 6.87 1.05 6.14
CA HIS A 50 5.55 0.61 5.71
C HIS A 50 5.54 -0.85 5.22
N ALA A 51 6.29 -1.74 5.87
CA ALA A 51 6.37 -3.15 5.55
C ALA A 51 6.30 -4.03 6.80
N GLY A 52 5.73 -5.21 6.66
CA GLY A 52 5.75 -6.27 7.66
C GLY A 52 7.05 -7.07 7.65
N GLY A 53 7.18 -8.05 8.58
CA GLY A 53 8.36 -8.92 8.65
C GLY A 53 9.61 -8.26 9.23
N ARG A 54 9.50 -7.06 9.82
CA ARG A 54 10.61 -6.28 10.37
C ARG A 54 11.45 -7.04 11.39
N GLY A 55 10.82 -7.88 12.21
CA GLY A 55 11.50 -8.72 13.20
C GLY A 55 12.45 -9.73 12.55
N LYS A 56 11.98 -10.46 11.53
CA LYS A 56 12.80 -11.40 10.74
C LYS A 56 13.95 -10.70 10.01
N GLY A 57 13.72 -9.48 9.53
CA GLY A 57 14.73 -8.63 8.88
C GLY A 57 15.75 -7.98 9.82
N GLY A 58 15.63 -8.17 11.13
CA GLY A 58 16.53 -7.59 12.13
C GLY A 58 16.19 -6.16 12.58
N GLY A 59 15.04 -5.61 12.12
CA GLY A 59 14.55 -4.28 12.46
C GLY A 59 13.85 -4.17 13.81
N VAL A 60 13.74 -5.25 14.61
CA VAL A 60 13.14 -5.26 15.94
C VAL A 60 14.07 -5.95 16.89
N LYS A 61 14.53 -5.27 17.93
CA LYS A 61 15.51 -5.76 18.91
C LYS A 61 15.11 -5.37 20.33
N VAL A 62 15.37 -6.28 21.27
CA VAL A 62 15.16 -6.07 22.71
C VAL A 62 16.42 -5.49 23.32
N ALA A 63 16.28 -4.47 24.14
CA ALA A 63 17.34 -3.83 24.93
C ALA A 63 17.04 -3.95 26.43
N LYS A 64 18.07 -4.19 27.24
CA LYS A 64 18.00 -4.35 28.71
C LYS A 64 18.77 -3.25 29.45
N SER A 65 19.35 -2.31 28.72
CA SER A 65 20.03 -1.13 29.25
C SER A 65 19.92 0.05 28.26
N LEU A 66 20.14 1.26 28.73
CA LEU A 66 20.18 2.47 27.88
C LEU A 66 21.35 2.40 26.89
N ASP A 67 22.47 1.81 27.25
CA ASP A 67 23.62 1.61 26.36
C ASP A 67 23.27 0.63 25.22
N GLU A 68 22.52 -0.42 25.53
CA GLU A 68 21.97 -1.31 24.49
C GLU A 68 20.97 -0.60 23.59
N VAL A 69 20.08 0.26 24.13
CA VAL A 69 19.17 1.09 23.32
C VAL A 69 19.98 1.97 22.36
N ARG A 70 21.02 2.66 22.85
CA ARG A 70 21.90 3.50 22.02
C ARG A 70 22.56 2.69 20.90
N THR A 71 23.12 1.54 21.24
CA THR A 71 23.81 0.67 20.29
C THR A 71 22.86 0.17 19.21
N LEU A 72 21.70 -0.37 19.60
CA LEU A 72 20.69 -0.91 18.67
C LEU A 72 20.04 0.19 17.83
N ALA A 73 19.77 1.35 18.42
CA ALA A 73 19.27 2.50 17.67
C ALA A 73 20.26 2.94 16.58
N GLY A 74 21.57 2.98 16.90
CA GLY A 74 22.61 3.30 15.93
C GLY A 74 22.78 2.25 14.81
N GLN A 75 22.47 0.98 15.09
CA GLN A 75 22.49 -0.08 14.08
C GLN A 75 21.28 -0.08 13.18
N ILE A 76 20.09 0.21 13.72
CA ILE A 76 18.81 0.10 13.01
C ILE A 76 18.48 1.38 12.26
N LEU A 77 18.74 2.56 12.85
CA LEU A 77 18.47 3.84 12.18
C LEU A 77 19.42 4.02 11.00
N GLY A 78 18.85 4.26 9.83
CA GLY A 78 19.59 4.42 8.58
C GLY A 78 19.93 3.11 7.85
N MET A 79 19.66 1.93 8.46
CA MET A 79 19.86 0.66 7.76
C MET A 79 18.90 0.50 6.58
N GLN A 80 19.32 -0.27 5.59
CA GLN A 80 18.45 -0.76 4.53
C GLN A 80 17.81 -2.08 5.00
N LEU A 81 16.54 -2.00 5.40
CA LEU A 81 15.83 -3.14 5.97
C LEU A 81 15.14 -3.94 4.86
N VAL A 82 15.62 -5.17 4.67
CA VAL A 82 15.04 -6.11 3.71
C VAL A 82 14.06 -7.03 4.41
N THR A 83 12.83 -7.09 3.90
CA THR A 83 11.78 -8.01 4.33
C THR A 83 11.14 -8.65 3.09
N HIS A 84 10.29 -9.66 3.28
CA HIS A 84 9.54 -10.26 2.16
C HIS A 84 8.57 -9.26 1.48
N GLN A 85 8.27 -8.11 2.11
CA GLN A 85 7.37 -7.07 1.58
C GLN A 85 8.10 -5.86 0.96
N THR A 86 9.40 -5.69 1.21
CA THR A 86 10.18 -4.57 0.65
C THR A 86 10.88 -4.90 -0.67
N GLY A 87 10.87 -6.17 -1.07
CA GLY A 87 11.73 -6.65 -2.14
C GLY A 87 13.22 -6.68 -1.75
N PRO A 88 14.11 -7.09 -2.69
CA PRO A 88 15.54 -7.27 -2.42
C PRO A 88 16.27 -5.94 -2.14
N GLU A 89 15.73 -4.83 -2.61
CA GLU A 89 16.31 -3.48 -2.42
C GLU A 89 16.14 -2.99 -0.99
N GLY A 90 15.12 -3.50 -0.29
CA GLY A 90 14.80 -3.11 1.06
C GLY A 90 14.22 -1.69 1.15
N GLN A 91 13.97 -1.24 2.38
CA GLN A 91 13.51 0.11 2.69
C GLN A 91 14.43 0.74 3.73
N LYS A 92 14.82 2.01 3.50
CA LYS A 92 15.67 2.75 4.45
C LYS A 92 14.89 3.10 5.70
N VAL A 93 15.42 2.70 6.86
CA VAL A 93 14.85 3.06 8.17
C VAL A 93 15.20 4.50 8.52
N ARG A 94 14.19 5.39 8.55
CA ARG A 94 14.38 6.82 8.85
C ARG A 94 13.90 7.20 10.25
N ARG A 95 13.20 6.30 10.93
CA ARG A 95 12.68 6.51 12.28
C ARG A 95 12.57 5.21 13.06
N LEU A 96 12.57 5.34 14.35
CA LEU A 96 12.45 4.25 15.31
C LEU A 96 11.20 4.43 16.16
N TYR A 97 10.75 3.34 16.77
CA TYR A 97 9.77 3.37 17.84
C TYR A 97 10.37 2.63 19.04
N ILE A 98 10.48 3.33 20.16
CA ILE A 98 10.99 2.76 21.41
C ILE A 98 9.78 2.42 22.27
N GLU A 99 9.64 1.18 22.63
CA GLU A 99 8.45 0.64 23.29
C GLU A 99 8.83 -0.12 24.57
N ASP A 100 7.93 -0.13 25.55
CA ASP A 100 8.09 -0.98 26.74
C ASP A 100 8.16 -2.46 26.33
N GLY A 101 8.99 -3.23 27.00
CA GLY A 101 9.00 -4.67 26.88
C GLY A 101 7.65 -5.27 27.30
N ALA A 102 7.18 -6.26 26.57
CA ALA A 102 5.92 -6.94 26.84
C ALA A 102 6.12 -8.31 27.50
N ASP A 103 5.20 -8.66 28.39
CA ASP A 103 5.04 -10.02 28.90
C ASP A 103 4.26 -10.84 27.87
N ILE A 104 4.95 -11.71 27.14
CA ILE A 104 4.36 -12.50 26.05
C ILE A 104 4.10 -13.93 26.54
N GLN A 105 2.83 -14.29 26.68
CA GLN A 105 2.43 -15.67 27.03
C GLN A 105 1.87 -16.41 25.81
N LYS A 106 1.02 -15.75 25.01
CA LYS A 106 0.47 -16.32 23.80
C LYS A 106 0.23 -15.21 22.78
N GLU A 107 0.70 -15.45 21.58
CA GLU A 107 0.50 -14.56 20.44
C GLU A 107 -0.61 -15.06 19.55
N TYR A 108 -1.45 -14.15 19.08
CA TYR A 108 -2.54 -14.36 18.15
C TYR A 108 -2.39 -13.43 16.95
N TYR A 109 -2.98 -13.81 15.86
CA TYR A 109 -3.19 -12.95 14.71
C TYR A 109 -4.61 -12.41 14.71
N LEU A 110 -4.81 -11.15 14.41
CA LEU A 110 -6.12 -10.55 14.22
C LEU A 110 -6.06 -9.49 13.13
N SER A 111 -6.95 -9.59 12.13
CA SER A 111 -7.10 -8.55 11.11
C SER A 111 -8.54 -8.30 10.71
N VAL A 112 -8.77 -7.14 10.12
CA VAL A 112 -10.04 -6.71 9.57
C VAL A 112 -9.81 -6.20 8.15
N VAL A 113 -10.56 -6.74 7.20
CA VAL A 113 -10.49 -6.38 5.78
C VAL A 113 -11.88 -6.32 5.15
N THR A 114 -12.00 -5.62 4.02
CA THR A 114 -13.22 -5.70 3.21
C THR A 114 -13.16 -6.92 2.29
N ASP A 115 -14.12 -7.83 2.42
CA ASP A 115 -14.33 -8.89 1.44
C ASP A 115 -15.25 -8.42 0.31
N ARG A 116 -14.65 -8.24 -0.86
CA ARG A 116 -15.36 -7.74 -2.04
C ARG A 116 -16.34 -8.75 -2.63
N ALA A 117 -16.05 -10.05 -2.47
CA ALA A 117 -16.90 -11.09 -3.03
C ALA A 117 -18.26 -11.15 -2.33
N THR A 118 -18.26 -11.04 -1.00
CA THR A 118 -19.50 -11.07 -0.20
C THR A 118 -20.01 -9.67 0.17
N GLN A 119 -19.25 -8.60 -0.14
CA GLN A 119 -19.57 -7.21 0.22
C GLN A 119 -19.71 -7.02 1.74
N LYS A 120 -18.89 -7.71 2.52
CA LYS A 120 -18.90 -7.71 3.98
C LYS A 120 -17.52 -7.32 4.54
N VAL A 121 -17.50 -7.01 5.82
CA VAL A 121 -16.26 -6.87 6.58
C VAL A 121 -15.85 -8.24 7.10
N ALA A 122 -14.65 -8.69 6.76
CA ALA A 122 -14.11 -9.96 7.23
C ALA A 122 -13.16 -9.73 8.41
N PHE A 123 -13.44 -10.38 9.54
CA PHE A 123 -12.46 -10.61 10.59
C PHE A 123 -11.73 -11.91 10.31
N ILE A 124 -10.40 -11.84 10.33
CA ILE A 124 -9.51 -13.00 10.18
C ILE A 124 -8.69 -13.11 11.45
N ALA A 125 -8.74 -14.25 12.11
CA ALA A 125 -8.01 -14.52 13.34
C ALA A 125 -7.31 -15.86 13.28
N SER A 126 -6.18 -15.99 13.98
CA SER A 126 -5.46 -17.26 14.15
C SER A 126 -4.82 -17.35 15.53
N SER A 127 -4.70 -18.59 16.02
CA SER A 127 -3.87 -18.90 17.20
C SER A 127 -2.37 -18.87 16.94
N GLU A 128 -1.97 -18.68 15.68
CA GLU A 128 -0.56 -18.58 15.24
C GLU A 128 -0.20 -17.11 14.98
N GLY A 129 0.04 -16.35 16.04
CA GLY A 129 0.51 -14.97 15.96
C GLY A 129 2.03 -14.87 15.84
N GLY A 130 2.52 -13.70 15.44
CA GLY A 130 3.95 -13.45 15.22
C GLY A 130 4.54 -14.13 13.99
N MET A 131 3.73 -14.88 13.25
CA MET A 131 4.10 -15.59 12.01
C MET A 131 3.54 -14.87 10.78
N ASP A 132 4.07 -15.25 9.62
CA ASP A 132 3.51 -14.86 8.34
C ASP A 132 2.16 -15.57 8.14
N ILE A 133 1.08 -14.80 8.03
CA ILE A 133 -0.28 -15.37 7.97
C ILE A 133 -0.53 -16.13 6.68
N GLU A 134 0.11 -15.73 5.59
CA GLU A 134 0.03 -16.42 4.29
C GLU A 134 0.67 -17.81 4.39
N GLU A 135 1.80 -17.92 5.10
CA GLU A 135 2.44 -19.21 5.39
C GLU A 135 1.54 -20.11 6.24
N VAL A 136 0.88 -19.54 7.26
CA VAL A 136 -0.09 -20.26 8.09
C VAL A 136 -1.29 -20.71 7.25
N ALA A 137 -1.82 -19.84 6.40
CA ALA A 137 -2.95 -20.16 5.52
C ALA A 137 -2.63 -21.30 4.52
N HIS A 138 -1.37 -21.40 4.09
CA HIS A 138 -0.92 -22.46 3.20
C HIS A 138 -0.66 -23.79 3.93
N SER A 139 0.00 -23.73 5.08
CA SER A 139 0.45 -24.93 5.82
C SER A 139 -0.60 -25.50 6.78
N SER A 140 -1.47 -24.67 7.32
CA SER A 140 -2.45 -25.01 8.37
C SER A 140 -3.73 -24.18 8.22
N PRO A 141 -4.46 -24.29 7.09
CA PRO A 141 -5.63 -23.45 6.79
C PRO A 141 -6.75 -23.57 7.84
N GLU A 142 -6.83 -24.69 8.56
CA GLU A 142 -7.79 -24.92 9.64
C GLU A 142 -7.56 -23.99 10.86
N LYS A 143 -6.39 -23.38 10.97
CA LYS A 143 -6.07 -22.40 12.02
C LYS A 143 -6.49 -20.97 11.66
N ILE A 144 -6.95 -20.75 10.44
CA ILE A 144 -7.47 -19.46 9.99
C ILE A 144 -8.97 -19.42 10.21
N ILE A 145 -9.38 -18.56 11.11
CA ILE A 145 -10.79 -18.36 11.47
C ILE A 145 -11.29 -17.09 10.80
N THR A 146 -12.29 -17.20 9.94
CA THR A 146 -12.89 -16.04 9.27
C THR A 146 -14.34 -15.88 9.72
N VAL A 147 -14.68 -14.67 10.15
CA VAL A 147 -16.06 -14.28 10.50
C VAL A 147 -16.45 -13.08 9.65
N MET A 148 -17.55 -13.24 8.89
CA MET A 148 -18.08 -12.18 8.02
C MET A 148 -19.10 -11.35 8.78
N ILE A 149 -18.87 -10.04 8.82
CA ILE A 149 -19.72 -9.05 9.48
C ILE A 149 -20.52 -8.30 8.41
N ASP A 150 -21.81 -8.31 8.52
CA ASP A 150 -22.69 -7.48 7.70
C ASP A 150 -22.57 -6.02 8.18
N PRO A 151 -22.10 -5.09 7.36
CA PRO A 151 -21.90 -3.69 7.79
C PRO A 151 -23.19 -2.99 8.19
N LEU A 152 -24.35 -3.49 7.74
CA LEU A 152 -25.66 -2.95 8.15
C LEU A 152 -26.07 -3.38 9.56
N GLN A 153 -25.56 -4.52 10.04
CA GLN A 153 -25.82 -5.03 11.40
C GLN A 153 -24.72 -4.63 12.38
N GLY A 154 -23.51 -4.43 11.87
CA GLY A 154 -22.33 -4.19 12.69
C GLY A 154 -21.79 -5.44 13.37
N PHE A 155 -20.70 -5.28 14.11
CA PHE A 155 -20.10 -6.36 14.87
C PHE A 155 -20.93 -6.68 16.12
N THR A 156 -21.20 -7.96 16.35
CA THR A 156 -21.99 -8.43 17.49
C THR A 156 -21.14 -9.25 18.45
N ARG A 157 -21.62 -9.40 19.71
CA ARG A 157 -20.98 -10.28 20.69
C ARG A 157 -20.87 -11.72 20.17
N ALA A 158 -21.86 -12.21 19.46
CA ALA A 158 -21.86 -13.57 18.89
C ALA A 158 -20.75 -13.76 17.85
N ASP A 159 -20.39 -12.73 17.10
CA ASP A 159 -19.28 -12.76 16.16
C ASP A 159 -17.94 -12.85 16.90
N GLY A 160 -17.79 -12.08 17.98
CA GLY A 160 -16.63 -12.14 18.86
C GLY A 160 -16.48 -13.51 19.56
N GLU A 161 -17.58 -14.10 19.98
CA GLU A 161 -17.58 -15.46 20.58
C GLU A 161 -17.15 -16.53 19.57
N LYS A 162 -17.58 -16.42 18.30
CA LYS A 162 -17.10 -17.30 17.22
C LYS A 162 -15.59 -17.18 17.01
N LEU A 163 -15.06 -15.94 16.95
CA LEU A 163 -13.64 -15.68 16.82
C LEU A 163 -12.86 -16.25 18.02
N ALA A 164 -13.28 -15.91 19.24
CA ALA A 164 -12.63 -16.37 20.48
C ALA A 164 -12.58 -17.90 20.58
N LYS A 165 -13.69 -18.56 20.26
CA LYS A 165 -13.77 -20.02 20.20
C LYS A 165 -12.84 -20.60 19.13
N GLY A 166 -12.81 -19.99 17.94
CA GLY A 166 -11.99 -20.45 16.83
C GLY A 166 -10.49 -20.40 17.11
N VAL A 167 -10.01 -19.34 17.80
CA VAL A 167 -8.59 -19.24 18.20
C VAL A 167 -8.29 -19.88 19.55
N ALA A 168 -9.25 -20.61 20.15
CA ALA A 168 -9.13 -21.24 21.46
C ALA A 168 -8.72 -20.24 22.57
N MET A 169 -9.36 -19.06 22.60
CA MET A 169 -9.10 -18.03 23.60
C MET A 169 -9.42 -18.55 25.00
N PRO A 170 -8.51 -18.45 25.99
CA PRO A 170 -8.80 -18.80 27.36
C PRO A 170 -10.00 -18.05 27.95
N ALA A 171 -10.81 -18.72 28.76
CA ALA A 171 -12.08 -18.20 29.26
C ALA A 171 -11.95 -16.87 30.01
N ASP A 172 -10.85 -16.66 30.73
CA ASP A 172 -10.53 -15.44 31.48
C ASP A 172 -10.21 -14.22 30.57
N SER A 173 -9.95 -14.44 29.28
CA SER A 173 -9.58 -13.40 28.32
C SER A 173 -10.64 -13.19 27.21
N VAL A 174 -11.71 -14.02 27.16
CA VAL A 174 -12.72 -13.97 26.11
C VAL A 174 -13.43 -12.62 26.03
N ASP A 175 -13.89 -12.09 27.17
CA ASP A 175 -14.64 -10.83 27.18
C ASP A 175 -13.76 -9.65 26.72
N GLN A 176 -12.50 -9.62 27.14
CA GLN A 176 -11.57 -8.59 26.70
C GLN A 176 -11.21 -8.72 25.22
N PHE A 177 -11.05 -9.96 24.73
CA PHE A 177 -10.81 -10.20 23.30
C PHE A 177 -11.98 -9.72 22.44
N ILE A 178 -13.25 -10.00 22.87
CA ILE A 178 -14.44 -9.52 22.18
C ILE A 178 -14.51 -7.99 22.19
N ASP A 179 -14.20 -7.36 23.31
CA ASP A 179 -14.13 -5.89 23.43
C ASP A 179 -13.09 -5.29 22.46
N VAL A 180 -11.92 -5.91 22.36
CA VAL A 180 -10.89 -5.53 21.37
C VAL A 180 -11.42 -5.64 19.94
N CYS A 181 -12.08 -6.75 19.60
CA CYS A 181 -12.67 -6.92 18.26
C CYS A 181 -13.74 -5.86 17.97
N GLN A 182 -14.59 -5.54 18.91
CA GLN A 182 -15.62 -4.50 18.77
C GLN A 182 -15.00 -3.13 18.52
N LYS A 183 -13.97 -2.75 19.30
CA LYS A 183 -13.24 -1.50 19.15
C LYS A 183 -12.50 -1.43 17.81
N LEU A 184 -11.90 -2.56 17.39
CA LEU A 184 -11.22 -2.66 16.12
C LEU A 184 -12.18 -2.50 14.94
N TYR A 185 -13.38 -3.09 15.01
CA TYR A 185 -14.43 -2.87 14.03
C TYR A 185 -14.82 -1.40 13.93
N THR A 186 -15.05 -0.75 15.07
CA THR A 186 -15.39 0.68 15.12
C THR A 186 -14.26 1.53 14.51
N CYS A 187 -13.02 1.26 14.90
CA CYS A 187 -11.85 1.92 14.33
C CYS A 187 -11.78 1.73 12.80
N TYR A 188 -11.95 0.52 12.31
CA TYR A 188 -11.94 0.18 10.89
C TYR A 188 -12.98 0.97 10.10
N MET A 189 -14.23 1.00 10.58
CA MET A 189 -15.34 1.67 9.91
C MET A 189 -15.23 3.19 9.97
N GLU A 190 -14.90 3.75 11.13
CA GLU A 190 -14.86 5.21 11.32
C GLU A 190 -13.67 5.89 10.68
N THR A 191 -12.59 5.14 10.39
CA THR A 191 -11.38 5.68 9.74
C THR A 191 -11.30 5.38 8.25
N ASP A 192 -12.32 4.72 7.67
CA ASP A 192 -12.26 4.20 6.30
C ASP A 192 -11.00 3.37 6.02
N ALA A 193 -10.62 2.56 7.01
CA ALA A 193 -9.52 1.64 6.80
C ALA A 193 -9.92 0.56 5.79
N SER A 194 -8.99 0.14 4.95
CA SER A 194 -9.15 -1.00 4.03
C SER A 194 -8.48 -2.27 4.58
N LEU A 195 -7.56 -2.08 5.54
CA LEU A 195 -6.91 -3.13 6.31
C LEU A 195 -6.55 -2.60 7.69
N VAL A 196 -6.88 -3.34 8.73
CA VAL A 196 -6.25 -3.22 10.05
C VAL A 196 -5.74 -4.60 10.43
N GLU A 197 -4.45 -4.71 10.73
CA GLU A 197 -3.81 -5.96 11.10
C GLU A 197 -3.03 -5.77 12.40
N ILE A 198 -3.22 -6.69 13.34
CA ILE A 198 -2.48 -6.79 14.60
C ILE A 198 -1.76 -8.14 14.60
N ASN A 199 -0.45 -8.12 14.43
CA ASN A 199 0.37 -9.33 14.39
C ASN A 199 1.73 -9.11 15.07
N PRO A 200 1.83 -9.45 16.38
CA PRO A 200 0.86 -10.22 17.18
C PRO A 200 -0.11 -9.37 18.02
N LEU A 201 -1.28 -9.93 18.27
CA LEU A 201 -2.13 -9.61 19.41
C LEU A 201 -1.72 -10.53 20.56
N ASN A 202 -1.28 -9.97 21.66
CA ASN A 202 -0.68 -10.71 22.76
C ASN A 202 -1.67 -10.91 23.93
N ARG A 203 -1.65 -12.10 24.50
CA ARG A 203 -2.19 -12.38 25.84
C ARG A 203 -1.04 -12.47 26.81
N ASP A 204 -1.03 -11.63 27.88
CA ASP A 204 -0.02 -11.64 28.91
C ASP A 204 -0.29 -12.70 30.00
N SER A 205 0.64 -12.87 30.96
CA SER A 205 0.50 -13.83 32.07
C SER A 205 -0.68 -13.54 32.99
N LYS A 206 -1.26 -12.33 32.96
CA LYS A 206 -2.42 -11.93 33.76
C LYS A 206 -3.73 -12.08 32.97
N GLY A 207 -3.69 -12.54 31.72
CA GLY A 207 -4.85 -12.68 30.86
C GLY A 207 -5.24 -11.41 30.11
N ASN A 208 -4.44 -10.33 30.16
CA ASN A 208 -4.74 -9.11 29.42
C ASN A 208 -4.42 -9.28 27.91
N ILE A 209 -5.26 -8.68 27.10
CA ILE A 209 -5.10 -8.64 25.64
C ILE A 209 -4.49 -7.29 25.23
N VAL A 210 -3.33 -7.35 24.55
CA VAL A 210 -2.51 -6.17 24.21
C VAL A 210 -2.07 -6.27 22.75
N ALA A 211 -2.27 -5.22 21.95
CA ALA A 211 -1.79 -5.15 20.57
C ALA A 211 -0.31 -4.76 20.54
N LEU A 212 0.58 -5.67 20.13
CA LEU A 212 2.02 -5.45 20.07
C LEU A 212 2.52 -4.93 18.73
N ASP A 213 1.71 -4.98 17.70
CA ASP A 213 1.95 -4.36 16.39
C ASP A 213 0.65 -3.74 15.88
N ALA A 214 0.76 -2.89 14.87
CA ALA A 214 -0.38 -2.28 14.21
C ALA A 214 -0.01 -1.93 12.77
N LYS A 215 -0.74 -2.48 11.82
CA LYS A 215 -0.61 -2.18 10.40
C LYS A 215 -1.95 -1.68 9.88
N PHE A 216 -1.94 -0.50 9.28
CA PHE A 216 -3.11 0.14 8.74
C PHE A 216 -2.93 0.49 7.26
N ASN A 217 -3.94 0.19 6.48
CA ASN A 217 -4.14 0.77 5.16
C ASN A 217 -5.49 1.49 5.15
N PHE A 218 -5.54 2.66 4.55
CA PHE A 218 -6.76 3.46 4.41
C PHE A 218 -7.19 3.54 2.95
N ASP A 219 -8.50 3.64 2.72
CA ASP A 219 -9.03 3.95 1.41
C ASP A 219 -8.64 5.37 1.03
N SER A 220 -7.79 5.50 0.01
CA SER A 220 -7.31 6.80 -0.46
C SER A 220 -8.43 7.70 -0.97
N ASN A 221 -9.55 7.12 -1.44
CA ASN A 221 -10.72 7.87 -1.89
C ASN A 221 -11.49 8.53 -0.74
N ALA A 222 -11.30 8.09 0.50
CA ALA A 222 -11.95 8.62 1.68
C ALA A 222 -11.11 9.66 2.45
N LEU A 223 -9.82 9.80 2.11
CA LEU A 223 -8.89 10.65 2.87
C LEU A 223 -9.29 12.13 2.94
N PHE A 224 -10.09 12.62 1.99
CA PHE A 224 -10.59 14.00 2.01
C PHE A 224 -11.40 14.34 3.27
N ARG A 225 -11.98 13.34 3.94
CA ARG A 225 -12.73 13.48 5.18
C ARG A 225 -11.94 13.12 6.46
N HIS A 226 -10.65 12.73 6.31
CA HIS A 226 -9.75 12.31 7.39
C HIS A 226 -8.44 13.12 7.39
N PRO A 227 -8.48 14.46 7.58
CA PRO A 227 -7.27 15.29 7.56
C PRO A 227 -6.25 14.89 8.64
N GLU A 228 -6.71 14.35 9.78
CA GLU A 228 -5.87 13.84 10.86
C GLU A 228 -5.09 12.57 10.45
N ILE A 229 -5.66 11.75 9.56
CA ILE A 229 -4.99 10.57 9.00
C ILE A 229 -4.02 11.00 7.89
N VAL A 230 -4.41 11.96 7.06
CA VAL A 230 -3.52 12.54 6.03
C VAL A 230 -2.25 13.12 6.66
N ALA A 231 -2.34 13.69 7.87
CA ALA A 231 -1.18 14.21 8.61
C ALA A 231 -0.14 13.12 8.98
N TYR A 232 -0.52 11.85 8.97
CA TYR A 232 0.40 10.72 9.19
C TYR A 232 1.16 10.28 7.95
N ARG A 233 0.85 10.84 6.76
CA ARG A 233 1.47 10.44 5.50
C ARG A 233 2.98 10.65 5.54
N ASP A 234 3.71 9.63 5.08
CA ASP A 234 5.16 9.67 4.95
C ASP A 234 5.55 9.48 3.48
N LEU A 235 5.94 10.58 2.83
CA LEU A 235 6.31 10.57 1.42
C LEU A 235 7.60 9.78 1.15
N ASP A 236 8.47 9.61 2.14
CA ASP A 236 9.69 8.81 2.01
C ASP A 236 9.42 7.28 1.92
N GLU A 237 8.18 6.87 2.23
CA GLU A 237 7.71 5.50 2.15
C GLU A 237 6.85 5.22 0.90
N GLU A 238 6.61 6.22 0.07
CA GLU A 238 5.82 6.12 -1.16
C GLU A 238 6.73 6.12 -2.39
N ASP A 239 6.23 5.57 -3.50
CA ASP A 239 6.95 5.59 -4.77
C ASP A 239 7.10 7.04 -5.28
N PRO A 240 8.31 7.50 -5.64
CA PRO A 240 8.53 8.87 -6.09
C PRO A 240 7.74 9.23 -7.36
N ALA A 241 7.48 8.26 -8.26
CA ALA A 241 6.69 8.50 -9.47
C ALA A 241 5.21 8.67 -9.15
N GLU A 242 4.69 7.90 -8.17
CA GLU A 242 3.30 8.04 -7.69
C GLU A 242 3.11 9.40 -6.98
N ILE A 243 4.08 9.84 -6.18
CA ILE A 243 4.07 11.17 -5.56
C ILE A 243 4.05 12.27 -6.62
N GLU A 244 4.90 12.16 -7.64
CA GLU A 244 4.98 13.15 -8.71
C GLU A 244 3.65 13.20 -9.49
N ALA A 245 3.09 12.05 -9.83
CA ALA A 245 1.81 11.93 -10.53
C ALA A 245 0.65 12.58 -9.76
N SER A 246 0.64 12.43 -8.44
CA SER A 246 -0.39 13.00 -7.58
C SER A 246 -0.44 14.53 -7.61
N LYS A 247 0.68 15.21 -7.91
CA LYS A 247 0.74 16.67 -8.04
C LYS A 247 -0.06 17.19 -9.25
N PHE A 248 -0.23 16.33 -10.25
CA PHE A 248 -0.95 16.63 -11.50
C PHE A 248 -2.32 15.96 -11.57
N ASP A 249 -2.79 15.42 -10.44
CA ASP A 249 -4.07 14.69 -10.40
C ASP A 249 -4.11 13.54 -11.44
N LEU A 250 -3.01 12.79 -11.52
CA LEU A 250 -2.86 11.59 -12.33
C LEU A 250 -2.95 10.36 -11.43
N ALA A 251 -3.77 9.39 -11.81
CA ALA A 251 -3.78 8.08 -11.17
C ALA A 251 -2.67 7.21 -11.79
N TYR A 252 -1.55 7.08 -11.09
CA TYR A 252 -0.36 6.34 -11.51
C TYR A 252 0.01 5.28 -10.49
N ILE A 253 0.35 4.08 -10.97
CA ILE A 253 0.92 2.98 -10.16
C ILE A 253 2.09 2.40 -10.94
N GLN A 254 3.26 2.36 -10.30
CA GLN A 254 4.47 1.76 -10.86
C GLN A 254 4.35 0.23 -10.89
N LEU A 255 4.77 -0.39 -12.01
CA LEU A 255 4.86 -1.85 -12.20
C LEU A 255 6.24 -2.22 -12.76
N ASP A 256 6.56 -3.52 -12.75
CA ASP A 256 7.90 -4.03 -13.11
C ASP A 256 8.11 -4.30 -14.60
N GLY A 257 7.18 -3.89 -15.46
CA GLY A 257 7.26 -4.15 -16.91
C GLY A 257 8.11 -3.16 -17.69
N ASN A 258 8.04 -3.28 -19.02
CA ASN A 258 8.81 -2.48 -19.97
C ASN A 258 7.96 -1.71 -21.00
N ILE A 259 6.64 -1.79 -20.92
CA ILE A 259 5.72 -1.04 -21.78
C ILE A 259 4.97 -0.02 -20.96
N GLY A 260 5.31 1.27 -21.13
CA GLY A 260 4.60 2.37 -20.52
C GLY A 260 3.18 2.50 -21.08
N CYS A 261 2.19 2.71 -20.20
CA CYS A 261 0.78 2.82 -20.58
C CYS A 261 0.24 4.20 -20.23
N LEU A 262 -0.35 4.89 -21.22
CA LEU A 262 -1.09 6.14 -21.03
C LEU A 262 -2.52 5.95 -21.56
N VAL A 263 -3.50 6.01 -20.69
CA VAL A 263 -4.87 5.65 -21.00
C VAL A 263 -5.83 6.67 -20.35
N ASN A 264 -6.99 6.87 -20.91
CA ASN A 264 -8.07 7.62 -20.29
C ASN A 264 -9.18 6.68 -19.81
N GLY A 265 -9.35 6.64 -18.50
CA GLY A 265 -10.32 5.79 -17.82
C GLY A 265 -9.71 4.50 -17.26
N ALA A 266 -9.92 4.27 -15.96
CA ALA A 266 -9.32 3.16 -15.22
C ALA A 266 -9.67 1.78 -15.80
N GLY A 267 -10.91 1.57 -16.25
CA GLY A 267 -11.33 0.31 -16.88
C GLY A 267 -10.59 0.04 -18.18
N LEU A 268 -10.39 1.06 -19.02
CA LEU A 268 -9.64 0.94 -20.25
C LEU A 268 -8.14 0.72 -19.95
N ALA A 269 -7.60 1.34 -18.91
CA ALA A 269 -6.21 1.14 -18.48
C ALA A 269 -5.97 -0.31 -18.05
N MET A 270 -6.86 -0.88 -17.23
CA MET A 270 -6.78 -2.30 -16.85
C MET A 270 -6.88 -3.22 -18.07
N ALA A 271 -7.86 -3.01 -18.95
CA ALA A 271 -8.02 -3.81 -20.17
C ALA A 271 -6.81 -3.68 -21.12
N THR A 272 -6.15 -2.52 -21.16
CA THR A 272 -4.93 -2.31 -21.95
C THR A 272 -3.78 -3.13 -21.39
N MET A 273 -3.59 -3.11 -20.08
CA MET A 273 -2.55 -3.91 -19.41
C MET A 273 -2.79 -5.41 -19.60
N ASP A 274 -4.03 -5.87 -19.43
CA ASP A 274 -4.40 -7.28 -19.65
C ASP A 274 -4.13 -7.69 -21.11
N THR A 275 -4.43 -6.81 -22.06
CA THR A 275 -4.17 -7.09 -23.49
C THR A 275 -2.67 -7.15 -23.76
N ILE A 276 -1.85 -6.26 -23.21
CA ILE A 276 -0.38 -6.34 -23.31
C ILE A 276 0.12 -7.69 -22.78
N LYS A 277 -0.34 -8.12 -21.61
CA LYS A 277 -0.01 -9.42 -21.02
C LYS A 277 -0.40 -10.58 -21.93
N LEU A 278 -1.62 -10.56 -22.46
CA LEU A 278 -2.13 -11.59 -23.38
C LEU A 278 -1.25 -11.74 -24.63
N PHE A 279 -0.67 -10.65 -25.13
CA PHE A 279 0.24 -10.65 -26.28
C PHE A 279 1.72 -10.83 -25.91
N GLY A 280 2.01 -11.21 -24.66
CA GLY A 280 3.35 -11.58 -24.18
C GLY A 280 4.25 -10.41 -23.84
N GLY A 281 3.68 -9.24 -23.50
CA GLY A 281 4.39 -8.07 -22.99
C GLY A 281 4.18 -7.86 -21.50
N GLU A 282 4.92 -6.91 -20.93
CA GLU A 282 4.86 -6.57 -19.51
C GLU A 282 4.58 -5.07 -19.34
N PRO A 283 3.41 -4.67 -18.77
CA PRO A 283 3.09 -3.26 -18.53
C PRO A 283 3.98 -2.70 -17.43
N ALA A 284 4.56 -1.51 -17.66
CA ALA A 284 5.45 -0.82 -16.73
C ALA A 284 4.69 0.05 -15.72
N ASN A 285 3.44 0.36 -16.00
CA ASN A 285 2.60 1.17 -15.10
C ASN A 285 1.12 1.04 -15.43
N PHE A 286 0.29 1.27 -14.41
CA PHE A 286 -1.08 1.74 -14.60
C PHE A 286 -1.05 3.27 -14.67
N LEU A 287 -1.76 3.88 -15.63
CA LEU A 287 -1.95 5.34 -15.67
C LEU A 287 -3.29 5.68 -16.31
N ASP A 288 -4.09 6.41 -15.55
CA ASP A 288 -5.34 7.03 -16.02
C ASP A 288 -5.19 8.54 -15.98
N VAL A 289 -5.22 9.17 -17.16
CA VAL A 289 -5.17 10.64 -17.28
C VAL A 289 -6.53 11.31 -17.03
N GLY A 290 -7.59 10.50 -16.81
CA GLY A 290 -8.96 10.99 -16.61
C GLY A 290 -9.64 11.52 -17.87
N GLY A 291 -10.93 11.79 -17.75
CA GLY A 291 -11.76 12.29 -18.88
C GLY A 291 -11.53 13.76 -19.26
N GLY A 292 -10.76 14.52 -18.48
CA GLY A 292 -10.46 15.93 -18.69
C GLY A 292 -8.98 16.23 -18.91
N ALA A 293 -8.19 15.26 -19.44
CA ALA A 293 -6.76 15.46 -19.63
C ALA A 293 -6.43 16.64 -20.54
N THR A 294 -5.53 17.49 -20.04
CA THR A 294 -4.96 18.62 -20.79
C THR A 294 -3.63 18.20 -21.40
N ALA A 295 -3.12 18.99 -22.35
CA ALA A 295 -1.78 18.80 -22.92
C ALA A 295 -0.69 18.79 -21.82
N GLU A 296 -0.86 19.58 -20.77
CA GLU A 296 0.04 19.60 -19.62
C GLU A 296 0.04 18.27 -18.86
N LYS A 297 -1.14 17.74 -18.48
CA LYS A 297 -1.26 16.43 -17.81
C LYS A 297 -0.63 15.31 -18.66
N VAL A 298 -0.87 15.30 -19.96
CA VAL A 298 -0.27 14.33 -20.89
C VAL A 298 1.26 14.47 -20.89
N THR A 299 1.78 15.69 -20.93
CA THR A 299 3.23 15.94 -20.91
C THR A 299 3.87 15.44 -19.63
N GLU A 300 3.27 15.73 -18.48
CA GLU A 300 3.81 15.26 -17.18
C GLU A 300 3.71 13.73 -17.05
N ALA A 301 2.64 13.12 -17.57
CA ALA A 301 2.51 11.67 -17.64
C ALA A 301 3.68 11.02 -18.41
N PHE A 302 4.03 11.57 -19.59
CA PHE A 302 5.21 11.10 -20.34
C PHE A 302 6.51 11.28 -19.58
N LYS A 303 6.71 12.43 -18.93
CA LYS A 303 7.91 12.68 -18.12
C LYS A 303 8.05 11.67 -16.98
N ILE A 304 6.93 11.35 -16.30
CA ILE A 304 6.91 10.38 -15.20
C ILE A 304 7.25 8.99 -15.72
N MET A 305 6.60 8.52 -16.79
CA MET A 305 6.88 7.21 -17.38
C MET A 305 8.33 7.05 -17.83
N LEU A 306 8.91 8.11 -18.44
CA LEU A 306 10.28 8.09 -18.96
C LEU A 306 11.37 8.21 -17.90
N LYS A 307 11.02 8.50 -16.63
CA LYS A 307 11.95 8.38 -15.51
C LYS A 307 12.26 6.92 -15.16
N ASN A 308 11.42 5.99 -15.60
CA ASN A 308 11.68 4.57 -15.46
C ASN A 308 12.54 4.07 -16.63
N ASP A 309 13.81 3.83 -16.39
CA ASP A 309 14.77 3.31 -17.38
C ASP A 309 14.40 1.95 -17.96
N GLY A 310 13.50 1.22 -17.28
CA GLY A 310 12.92 -0.03 -17.74
C GLY A 310 11.97 0.10 -18.92
N VAL A 311 11.39 1.29 -19.14
CA VAL A 311 10.43 1.52 -20.24
C VAL A 311 11.14 1.51 -21.59
N LYS A 312 10.75 0.58 -22.47
CA LYS A 312 11.30 0.38 -23.81
C LYS A 312 10.36 0.80 -24.92
N ALA A 313 9.05 0.85 -24.66
CA ALA A 313 8.04 1.36 -25.56
C ALA A 313 6.89 2.00 -24.77
N ILE A 314 6.15 2.89 -25.39
CA ILE A 314 4.94 3.50 -24.78
C ILE A 314 3.72 3.17 -25.65
N LEU A 315 2.65 2.72 -24.99
CA LEU A 315 1.33 2.57 -25.60
C LEU A 315 0.38 3.64 -25.06
N VAL A 316 -0.07 4.51 -25.95
CA VAL A 316 -1.17 5.45 -25.69
C VAL A 316 -2.46 4.83 -26.23
N ASN A 317 -3.43 4.58 -25.35
CA ASN A 317 -4.72 4.01 -25.72
C ASN A 317 -5.85 4.91 -25.24
N ILE A 318 -6.47 5.62 -26.19
CA ILE A 318 -7.50 6.61 -25.92
C ILE A 318 -8.84 6.16 -26.51
N PHE A 319 -9.88 6.24 -25.69
CA PHE A 319 -11.25 6.17 -26.14
C PHE A 319 -11.95 7.52 -25.91
N GLY A 320 -12.16 8.25 -27.00
CA GLY A 320 -12.78 9.59 -26.96
C GLY A 320 -14.29 9.50 -26.78
N GLY A 321 -14.74 9.95 -25.62
CA GLY A 321 -16.14 10.27 -25.34
C GLY A 321 -16.25 11.76 -25.09
N ILE A 322 -16.22 12.17 -23.82
CA ILE A 322 -16.10 13.58 -23.41
C ILE A 322 -14.75 14.14 -23.86
N MET A 323 -13.68 13.37 -23.74
CA MET A 323 -12.35 13.71 -24.25
C MET A 323 -12.28 13.52 -25.76
N ARG A 324 -11.73 14.50 -26.46
CA ARG A 324 -11.63 14.50 -27.93
C ARG A 324 -10.25 14.04 -28.37
N CYS A 325 -10.21 13.18 -29.39
CA CYS A 325 -8.95 12.60 -29.90
C CYS A 325 -8.01 13.68 -30.48
N ASP A 326 -8.52 14.77 -31.07
CA ASP A 326 -7.69 15.86 -31.54
C ASP A 326 -6.96 16.61 -30.42
N VAL A 327 -7.61 16.83 -29.27
CA VAL A 327 -7.00 17.46 -28.10
C VAL A 327 -5.88 16.55 -27.52
N ILE A 328 -6.12 15.26 -27.46
CA ILE A 328 -5.08 14.29 -26.99
C ILE A 328 -3.94 14.20 -27.98
N ALA A 329 -4.21 14.18 -29.29
CA ALA A 329 -3.16 14.19 -30.31
C ALA A 329 -2.25 15.42 -30.17
N GLU A 330 -2.82 16.59 -29.92
CA GLU A 330 -2.06 17.81 -29.62
C GLU A 330 -1.18 17.64 -28.38
N GLY A 331 -1.76 17.13 -27.28
CA GLY A 331 -1.04 16.86 -26.03
C GLY A 331 0.09 15.84 -26.21
N VAL A 332 -0.16 14.75 -26.92
CA VAL A 332 0.88 13.73 -27.23
C VAL A 332 2.00 14.32 -28.06
N ILE A 333 1.69 15.08 -29.10
CA ILE A 333 2.70 15.74 -29.96
C ILE A 333 3.53 16.74 -29.15
N ALA A 334 2.88 17.56 -28.32
CA ALA A 334 3.55 18.52 -27.45
C ALA A 334 4.47 17.81 -26.43
N ALA A 335 3.98 16.75 -25.80
CA ALA A 335 4.75 15.95 -24.86
C ALA A 335 5.98 15.31 -25.51
N CYS A 336 5.81 14.63 -26.65
CA CYS A 336 6.92 13.99 -27.37
C CYS A 336 8.03 14.98 -27.73
N LYS A 337 7.64 16.19 -28.15
CA LYS A 337 8.62 17.28 -28.45
C LYS A 337 9.31 17.79 -27.19
N ALA A 338 8.58 17.97 -26.10
CA ALA A 338 9.10 18.50 -24.85
C ALA A 338 10.08 17.53 -24.14
N VAL A 339 9.82 16.22 -24.22
CA VAL A 339 10.66 15.20 -23.55
C VAL A 339 11.73 14.62 -24.48
N ASN A 340 11.77 15.00 -25.76
CA ASN A 340 12.66 14.41 -26.78
C ASN A 340 12.57 12.87 -26.74
N LEU A 341 11.37 12.35 -27.03
CA LEU A 341 11.03 10.94 -26.84
C LEU A 341 12.02 9.99 -27.53
N GLY A 342 12.73 9.21 -26.72
CA GLY A 342 13.76 8.27 -27.18
C GLY A 342 13.30 6.81 -27.32
N VAL A 343 12.01 6.53 -27.06
CA VAL A 343 11.44 5.20 -27.15
C VAL A 343 10.30 5.16 -28.19
N PRO A 344 10.03 4.00 -28.82
CA PRO A 344 8.90 3.85 -29.74
C PRO A 344 7.56 4.20 -29.09
N LEU A 345 6.70 4.88 -29.82
CA LEU A 345 5.37 5.28 -29.40
C LEU A 345 4.31 4.61 -30.28
N VAL A 346 3.47 3.82 -29.66
CA VAL A 346 2.28 3.23 -30.29
C VAL A 346 1.05 3.99 -29.82
N VAL A 347 0.19 4.41 -30.75
CA VAL A 347 -1.01 5.18 -30.42
C VAL A 347 -2.24 4.53 -31.04
N ARG A 348 -3.21 4.23 -30.17
CA ARG A 348 -4.56 3.88 -30.56
C ARG A 348 -5.53 4.94 -30.08
N MET A 349 -6.29 5.51 -31.01
CA MET A 349 -7.34 6.49 -30.72
C MET A 349 -8.66 6.05 -31.34
N LYS A 350 -9.73 6.08 -30.55
CA LYS A 350 -11.11 5.83 -31.01
C LYS A 350 -12.07 6.84 -30.42
N GLY A 351 -13.13 7.15 -31.13
CA GLY A 351 -14.24 8.01 -30.67
C GLY A 351 -14.24 9.42 -31.25
N THR A 352 -14.64 10.42 -30.46
CA THR A 352 -14.86 11.80 -30.92
C THR A 352 -13.60 12.40 -31.54
N ASN A 353 -13.73 12.88 -32.79
CA ASN A 353 -12.65 13.47 -33.60
C ASN A 353 -11.46 12.51 -33.88
N GLU A 354 -11.73 11.20 -33.98
CA GLU A 354 -10.72 10.16 -34.24
C GLU A 354 -9.88 10.45 -35.49
N GLU A 355 -10.58 10.72 -36.65
CA GLU A 355 -9.92 10.99 -37.92
C GLU A 355 -9.04 12.24 -37.88
N GLN A 356 -9.48 13.27 -37.16
CA GLN A 356 -8.69 14.49 -36.99
C GLN A 356 -7.47 14.25 -36.18
N GLY A 357 -7.60 13.55 -35.04
CA GLY A 357 -6.48 13.16 -34.17
C GLY A 357 -5.43 12.33 -34.92
N LYS A 358 -5.85 11.32 -35.66
CA LYS A 358 -4.97 10.49 -36.50
C LYS A 358 -4.21 11.32 -37.57
N LYS A 359 -4.90 12.24 -38.24
CA LYS A 359 -4.27 13.16 -39.22
C LYS A 359 -3.20 14.04 -38.55
N MET A 360 -3.50 14.59 -37.38
CA MET A 360 -2.54 15.40 -36.62
C MET A 360 -1.29 14.62 -36.24
N LEU A 361 -1.46 13.38 -35.72
CA LEU A 361 -0.32 12.51 -35.40
C LEU A 361 0.52 12.17 -36.64
N ALA A 362 -0.12 11.81 -37.76
CA ALA A 362 0.59 11.51 -39.00
C ALA A 362 1.35 12.73 -39.58
N ALA A 363 0.79 13.94 -39.43
CA ALA A 363 1.42 15.19 -39.89
C ALA A 363 2.51 15.71 -38.93
N SER A 364 2.66 15.15 -37.74
CA SER A 364 3.56 15.65 -36.71
C SER A 364 5.07 15.46 -37.01
N GLY A 365 5.39 14.55 -37.93
CA GLY A 365 6.76 14.14 -38.23
C GLY A 365 7.42 13.25 -37.17
N LEU A 366 6.68 12.84 -36.14
CA LEU A 366 7.16 11.95 -35.11
C LEU A 366 7.03 10.46 -35.55
N PRO A 367 7.94 9.57 -35.12
CA PRO A 367 7.90 8.15 -35.46
C PRO A 367 6.82 7.43 -34.64
N ILE A 368 5.55 7.72 -34.90
CA ILE A 368 4.40 7.15 -34.19
C ILE A 368 3.85 5.97 -34.97
N ILE A 369 3.65 4.85 -34.30
CA ILE A 369 2.99 3.66 -34.82
C ILE A 369 1.49 3.77 -34.49
N SER A 370 0.66 3.96 -35.49
CA SER A 370 -0.80 3.99 -35.32
C SER A 370 -1.39 2.59 -35.34
N ALA A 371 -2.37 2.34 -34.46
CA ALA A 371 -3.13 1.09 -34.41
C ALA A 371 -4.63 1.37 -34.34
N ASP A 372 -5.44 0.52 -34.94
CA ASP A 372 -6.89 0.67 -34.96
C ASP A 372 -7.61 -0.19 -33.90
N THR A 373 -7.05 -1.32 -33.56
CA THR A 373 -7.60 -2.24 -32.55
C THR A 373 -6.68 -2.35 -31.35
N MET A 374 -7.21 -2.83 -30.22
CA MET A 374 -6.39 -3.08 -29.01
C MET A 374 -5.36 -4.19 -29.26
N ALA A 375 -5.73 -5.22 -30.03
CA ALA A 375 -4.85 -6.31 -30.39
C ALA A 375 -3.66 -5.83 -31.25
N GLU A 376 -3.90 -5.01 -32.27
CA GLU A 376 -2.85 -4.40 -33.07
C GLU A 376 -1.94 -3.51 -32.24
N ALA A 377 -2.52 -2.67 -31.36
CA ALA A 377 -1.78 -1.77 -30.49
C ALA A 377 -0.86 -2.56 -29.53
N ALA A 378 -1.38 -3.60 -28.87
CA ALA A 378 -0.60 -4.43 -27.99
C ALA A 378 0.50 -5.21 -28.75
N THR A 379 0.18 -5.79 -29.92
CA THR A 379 1.17 -6.47 -30.77
C THR A 379 2.30 -5.54 -31.18
N ALA A 380 1.96 -4.31 -31.59
CA ALA A 380 2.95 -3.30 -32.00
C ALA A 380 3.82 -2.86 -30.81
N ALA A 381 3.21 -2.61 -29.64
CA ALA A 381 3.92 -2.20 -28.43
C ALA A 381 4.87 -3.29 -27.93
N VAL A 382 4.43 -4.56 -27.91
CA VAL A 382 5.27 -5.72 -27.55
C VAL A 382 6.43 -5.91 -28.53
N ALA A 383 6.18 -5.75 -29.82
CA ALA A 383 7.24 -5.83 -30.82
C ALA A 383 8.27 -4.70 -30.68
N ALA A 384 7.81 -3.50 -30.34
CA ALA A 384 8.65 -2.31 -30.19
C ALA A 384 9.45 -2.29 -28.87
N ALA A 385 9.04 -3.06 -27.86
CA ALA A 385 9.70 -3.15 -26.55
C ALA A 385 10.79 -4.25 -26.47
N LYS A 386 10.95 -5.05 -27.53
CA LYS A 386 12.01 -6.07 -27.65
C LYS A 386 13.35 -5.44 -28.00
#